data_a7f9bfcfeac51de7c8c2375dc800ffe9
#
_entry.id   a7f9bfcfeac51de7c8c2375dc800ffe9
#
_cell.length_a   1.000
_cell.length_b   1.000
_cell.length_c   1.000
_cell.angle_alpha   90.00
_cell.angle_beta   90.00
_cell.angle_gamma   90.00
#
_symmetry.space_group_name_H-M   'P 1'
#
loop_
_entity.id
_entity.type
_entity.pdbx_description
1 polymer ?
#
loop_
_entity_poly.entity_id
_entity_poly.type
_entity_poly.pdbx_seq_one_letter_code
_entity_poly.pdbx_strand_id
1 'polypeptide(L)'
;YFVHYQLPTTLPIIIAVGIAIYLCNKFFDKKDNFVFNAQEIEKELNENEGKEKELKKPPRIYAILPIIPLVLILGFSSVLDSILVLMGISSAEEVKAAASTAIEMNVPVAMVISTFVAIIFEMIRYKSIVETLNSIMIFFKGMGHLFVITVSLIVCGQVFASGLLSVGFVDTLIEFCKNAGFGVLAIIIAVSILLAVCAFLMGSGNAAFFSFAPLIPNIAKHFGVETITMIAPIQIMTGFGRCVSPIAPAILAISAIAKVSPFAVVKRTAIPMLVAAIVNIIMTYIYL
;
A
#
# COMPACT_ATOMS: atom_id res chain seq x y z
N TYR A 1 -2.87 -15.56 -7.85
CA TYR A 1 -1.63 -14.89 -7.46
C TYR A 1 -1.68 -14.36 -6.03
N PHE A 2 -2.69 -13.54 -5.69
CA PHE A 2 -2.83 -12.94 -4.34
C PHE A 2 -2.80 -13.99 -3.21
N VAL A 3 -3.57 -15.05 -3.32
CA VAL A 3 -3.67 -16.11 -2.30
C VAL A 3 -2.42 -17.00 -2.26
N HIS A 4 -1.82 -17.29 -3.42
CA HIS A 4 -0.72 -18.27 -3.51
C HIS A 4 0.67 -17.66 -3.34
N TYR A 5 0.84 -16.36 -3.54
CA TYR A 5 2.14 -15.70 -3.43
C TYR A 5 2.13 -14.54 -2.42
N GLN A 6 1.27 -13.55 -2.62
CA GLN A 6 1.34 -12.32 -1.81
C GLN A 6 0.90 -12.54 -0.37
N LEU A 7 -0.13 -13.31 -0.13
CA LEU A 7 -0.64 -13.56 1.22
C LEU A 7 0.35 -14.40 2.05
N PRO A 8 0.93 -15.53 1.55
CA PRO A 8 1.94 -16.28 2.30
C PRO A 8 3.25 -15.51 2.52
N THR A 9 3.62 -14.58 1.65
CA THR A 9 4.83 -13.77 1.83
C THR A 9 4.63 -12.61 2.79
N THR A 10 3.45 -11.98 2.80
CA THR A 10 3.18 -10.80 3.63
C THR A 10 2.77 -11.15 5.07
N LEU A 11 2.07 -12.27 5.29
CA LEU A 11 1.66 -12.68 6.64
C LEU A 11 2.83 -12.85 7.62
N PRO A 12 3.91 -13.59 7.29
CA PRO A 12 5.07 -13.70 8.17
C PRO A 12 5.72 -12.35 8.47
N ILE A 13 5.74 -11.44 7.49
CA ILE A 13 6.26 -10.08 7.67
C ILE A 13 5.42 -9.32 8.69
N ILE A 14 4.09 -9.35 8.57
CA ILE A 14 3.17 -8.67 9.49
C ILE A 14 3.34 -9.21 10.92
N ILE A 15 3.42 -10.53 11.09
CA ILE A 15 3.61 -11.17 12.40
C ILE A 15 4.96 -10.76 13.00
N ALA A 16 6.04 -10.84 12.22
CA ALA A 16 7.38 -10.49 12.67
C ALA A 16 7.48 -9.02 13.07
N VAL A 17 6.88 -8.13 12.28
CA VAL A 17 6.81 -6.70 12.59
C VAL A 17 6.00 -6.44 13.86
N GLY A 18 4.86 -7.11 14.04
CA GLY A 18 4.03 -6.98 15.25
C GLY A 18 4.80 -7.37 16.51
N ILE A 19 5.51 -8.50 16.47
CA ILE A 19 6.37 -8.95 17.57
C ILE A 19 7.52 -7.94 17.81
N ALA A 20 8.18 -7.50 16.75
CA ALA A 20 9.29 -6.55 16.85
C ALA A 20 8.85 -5.19 17.43
N ILE A 21 7.69 -4.66 17.01
CA ILE A 21 7.11 -3.44 17.56
C ILE A 21 6.81 -3.61 19.06
N TYR A 22 6.16 -4.72 19.45
CA TYR A 22 5.86 -4.99 20.85
C TYR A 22 7.11 -5.01 21.72
N LEU A 23 8.15 -5.74 21.29
CA LEU A 23 9.42 -5.84 22.02
C LEU A 23 10.15 -4.50 22.07
N CYS A 24 10.22 -3.77 20.96
CA CYS A 24 10.84 -2.45 20.87
C CYS A 24 10.14 -1.44 21.79
N ASN A 25 8.82 -1.37 21.75
CA ASN A 25 8.08 -0.44 22.60
C ASN A 25 8.30 -0.75 24.07
N LYS A 26 8.21 -2.02 24.45
CA LYS A 26 8.49 -2.44 25.84
C LYS A 26 9.89 -2.03 26.31
N PHE A 27 10.90 -2.11 25.41
CA PHE A 27 12.28 -1.71 25.72
C PHE A 27 12.44 -0.20 25.82
N PHE A 28 11.89 0.55 24.85
CA PHE A 28 12.01 2.01 24.82
C PHE A 28 11.16 2.67 25.91
N ASP A 29 9.97 2.19 26.20
CA ASP A 29 9.10 2.74 27.24
C ASP A 29 9.74 2.59 28.61
N LYS A 30 10.43 1.47 28.88
CA LYS A 30 11.19 1.27 30.11
C LYS A 30 12.39 2.23 30.21
N LYS A 31 13.02 2.57 29.07
CA LYS A 31 14.22 3.43 29.03
C LYS A 31 13.87 4.91 29.12
N ASP A 32 12.80 5.33 28.45
CA ASP A 32 12.45 6.73 28.27
C ASP A 32 11.53 7.24 29.40
N ASN A 33 11.09 6.38 30.36
CA ASN A 33 10.09 6.66 31.39
C ASN A 33 8.83 7.36 30.79
N PHE A 34 8.44 6.97 29.59
CA PHE A 34 7.38 7.60 28.83
C PHE A 34 6.03 7.25 29.50
N VAL A 35 5.37 8.28 30.09
CA VAL A 35 4.01 8.16 30.62
C VAL A 35 3.08 8.74 29.56
N PHE A 36 2.27 7.86 28.96
CA PHE A 36 1.24 8.28 28.02
C PHE A 36 0.09 8.96 28.77
N ASN A 37 -0.02 10.28 28.64
CA ASN A 37 -1.12 11.03 29.24
C ASN A 37 -2.27 11.17 28.24
N ALA A 38 -3.11 10.15 28.17
CA ALA A 38 -4.27 10.13 27.28
C ALA A 38 -5.23 11.31 27.50
N GLN A 39 -5.38 11.75 28.75
CA GLN A 39 -6.29 12.85 29.11
C GLN A 39 -5.83 14.21 28.57
N GLU A 40 -4.54 14.44 28.50
CA GLU A 40 -3.98 15.69 27.98
C GLU A 40 -4.12 15.79 26.46
N ILE A 41 -3.91 14.66 25.75
CA ILE A 41 -4.12 14.56 24.31
C ILE A 41 -5.61 14.69 23.96
N GLU A 42 -6.48 14.04 24.72
CA GLU A 42 -7.94 14.13 24.52
C GLU A 42 -8.46 15.57 24.77
N LYS A 43 -7.90 16.27 25.76
CA LYS A 43 -8.24 17.66 26.03
C LYS A 43 -7.81 18.59 24.89
N GLU A 44 -6.61 18.42 24.34
CA GLU A 44 -6.13 19.20 23.19
C GLU A 44 -6.87 18.89 21.89
N LEU A 45 -7.25 17.64 21.67
CA LEU A 45 -8.10 17.26 20.54
C LEU A 45 -9.47 17.92 20.63
N ASN A 46 -10.07 17.93 21.82
CA ASN A 46 -11.36 18.57 22.05
C ASN A 46 -11.29 20.11 21.98
N GLU A 47 -10.20 20.74 22.39
CA GLU A 47 -9.97 22.19 22.23
C GLU A 47 -9.80 22.62 20.76
N ASN A 48 -9.22 21.75 19.94
CA ASN A 48 -9.10 21.97 18.49
C ASN A 48 -10.42 21.67 17.75
N GLU A 49 -11.21 20.69 18.20
CA GLU A 49 -12.55 20.39 17.65
C GLU A 49 -13.54 21.57 17.91
N GLY A 50 -13.35 22.36 18.96
CA GLY A 50 -14.20 23.53 19.25
C GLY A 50 -14.07 24.70 18.26
N LYS A 51 -13.10 24.66 17.33
CA LYS A 51 -12.91 25.65 16.26
C LYS A 51 -13.41 25.18 14.88
N GLU A 52 -13.63 23.88 14.70
CA GLU A 52 -14.31 23.35 13.53
C GLU A 52 -15.80 23.24 13.83
N LYS A 53 -16.64 23.82 12.94
CA LYS A 53 -18.12 23.68 13.00
C LYS A 53 -18.46 22.22 13.33
N GLU A 54 -19.40 22.00 14.27
CA GLU A 54 -19.94 20.70 14.68
C GLU A 54 -20.27 19.81 13.46
N LEU A 55 -19.28 19.17 12.91
CA LEU A 55 -19.49 18.08 11.95
C LEU A 55 -20.07 16.91 12.73
N LYS A 56 -21.32 16.56 12.47
CA LYS A 56 -21.96 15.39 13.05
C LYS A 56 -21.02 14.18 12.90
N LYS A 57 -20.54 13.64 14.04
CA LYS A 57 -19.64 12.47 14.05
C LYS A 57 -20.23 11.36 13.19
N PRO A 58 -19.45 10.76 12.27
CA PRO A 58 -19.96 9.68 11.43
C PRO A 58 -20.33 8.47 12.30
N PRO A 59 -21.43 7.76 11.98
CA PRO A 59 -21.82 6.56 12.70
C PRO A 59 -20.76 5.47 12.52
N ARG A 60 -20.61 4.58 13.50
CA ARG A 60 -19.59 3.51 13.50
C ARG A 60 -19.63 2.60 12.26
N ILE A 61 -20.80 2.51 11.61
CA ILE A 61 -20.96 1.73 10.38
C ILE A 61 -20.10 2.23 9.21
N TYR A 62 -19.67 3.51 9.24
CA TYR A 62 -18.78 4.08 8.22
C TYR A 62 -17.38 3.44 8.24
N ALA A 63 -16.98 2.81 9.35
CA ALA A 63 -15.73 2.05 9.40
C ALA A 63 -15.72 0.82 8.47
N ILE A 64 -16.89 0.35 8.03
CA ILE A 64 -17.04 -0.79 7.12
C ILE A 64 -16.88 -0.36 5.65
N LEU A 65 -17.17 0.90 5.31
CA LEU A 65 -17.13 1.41 3.93
C LEU A 65 -15.81 1.13 3.20
N PRO A 66 -14.62 1.32 3.80
CA PRO A 66 -13.35 1.02 3.13
C PRO A 66 -13.12 -0.47 2.84
N ILE A 67 -13.87 -1.37 3.51
CA ILE A 67 -13.76 -2.83 3.33
C ILE A 67 -14.61 -3.30 2.14
N ILE A 68 -15.62 -2.53 1.75
CA ILE A 68 -16.56 -2.91 0.67
C ILE A 68 -15.84 -3.26 -0.65
N PRO A 69 -14.87 -2.47 -1.17
CA PRO A 69 -14.18 -2.83 -2.40
C PRO A 69 -13.48 -4.19 -2.32
N LEU A 70 -12.87 -4.47 -1.16
CA LEU A 70 -12.17 -5.73 -0.93
C LEU A 70 -13.14 -6.91 -0.91
N VAL A 71 -14.28 -6.77 -0.22
CA VAL A 71 -15.33 -7.79 -0.17
C VAL A 71 -15.95 -8.02 -1.56
N LEU A 72 -16.13 -6.97 -2.34
CA LEU A 72 -16.63 -7.09 -3.72
C LEU A 72 -15.64 -7.84 -4.61
N ILE A 73 -14.34 -7.55 -4.52
CA ILE A 73 -13.32 -8.23 -5.34
C ILE A 73 -13.23 -9.71 -4.96
N LEU A 74 -13.18 -10.02 -3.66
CA LEU A 74 -12.98 -11.40 -3.17
C LEU A 74 -14.28 -12.24 -3.20
N GLY A 75 -15.42 -11.60 -2.97
CA GLY A 75 -16.70 -12.29 -2.81
C GLY A 75 -17.50 -12.43 -4.10
N PHE A 76 -17.29 -11.53 -5.07
CA PHE A 76 -18.12 -11.48 -6.26
C PHE A 76 -18.01 -12.74 -7.13
N SER A 77 -16.79 -13.26 -7.34
CA SER A 77 -16.58 -14.50 -8.08
C SER A 77 -17.27 -15.69 -7.41
N SER A 78 -17.09 -15.85 -6.09
CA SER A 78 -17.66 -16.95 -5.33
C SER A 78 -19.19 -16.90 -5.25
N VAL A 79 -19.75 -15.69 -5.15
CA VAL A 79 -21.20 -15.49 -5.14
C VAL A 79 -21.79 -15.72 -6.54
N LEU A 80 -21.12 -15.24 -7.59
CA LEU A 80 -21.52 -15.45 -8.96
C LEU A 80 -21.53 -16.94 -9.32
N ASP A 81 -20.48 -17.67 -8.96
CA ASP A 81 -20.38 -19.12 -9.16
C ASP A 81 -21.53 -19.85 -8.44
N SER A 82 -21.86 -19.46 -7.20
CA SER A 82 -22.94 -20.03 -6.44
C SER A 82 -24.31 -19.76 -7.07
N ILE A 83 -24.54 -18.56 -7.62
CA ILE A 83 -25.80 -18.19 -8.32
C ILE A 83 -25.92 -18.96 -9.64
N LEU A 84 -24.84 -19.10 -10.41
CA LEU A 84 -24.86 -19.83 -11.68
C LEU A 84 -25.16 -21.31 -11.46
N VAL A 85 -24.58 -21.92 -10.42
CA VAL A 85 -24.92 -23.30 -10.01
C VAL A 85 -26.39 -23.43 -9.60
N LEU A 86 -26.94 -22.47 -8.86
CA LEU A 86 -28.36 -22.44 -8.48
C LEU A 86 -29.32 -22.27 -9.69
N MET A 87 -28.87 -21.60 -10.74
CA MET A 87 -29.60 -21.43 -12.00
C MET A 87 -29.53 -22.65 -12.93
N GLY A 88 -28.85 -23.74 -12.49
CA GLY A 88 -28.82 -25.02 -13.24
C GLY A 88 -27.71 -25.07 -14.31
N ILE A 89 -26.79 -24.11 -14.34
CA ILE A 89 -25.62 -24.13 -15.21
C ILE A 89 -24.53 -24.97 -14.55
N SER A 90 -24.52 -26.28 -14.91
CA SER A 90 -23.72 -27.27 -14.18
C SER A 90 -22.37 -27.60 -14.83
N SER A 91 -22.08 -27.13 -16.04
CA SER A 91 -20.82 -27.41 -16.71
C SER A 91 -19.78 -26.32 -16.45
N ALA A 92 -18.56 -26.73 -16.10
CA ALA A 92 -17.44 -25.80 -15.85
C ALA A 92 -17.10 -24.93 -17.07
N GLU A 93 -17.43 -25.36 -18.29
CA GLU A 93 -17.25 -24.59 -19.53
C GLU A 93 -18.34 -23.54 -19.72
N GLU A 94 -19.60 -23.85 -19.41
CA GLU A 94 -20.71 -22.90 -19.46
C GLU A 94 -20.61 -21.83 -18.37
N VAL A 95 -20.16 -22.21 -17.17
CA VAL A 95 -19.86 -21.26 -16.09
C VAL A 95 -18.73 -20.31 -16.49
N LYS A 96 -17.66 -20.81 -17.13
CA LYS A 96 -16.59 -19.96 -17.65
C LYS A 96 -17.05 -19.05 -18.79
N ALA A 97 -17.90 -19.54 -19.69
CA ALA A 97 -18.44 -18.74 -20.80
C ALA A 97 -19.42 -17.66 -20.28
N ALA A 98 -20.28 -17.97 -19.32
CA ALA A 98 -21.16 -17.00 -18.67
C ALA A 98 -20.37 -15.99 -17.82
N ALA A 99 -19.33 -16.43 -17.11
CA ALA A 99 -18.44 -15.55 -16.35
C ALA A 99 -17.61 -14.63 -17.24
N SER A 100 -17.24 -15.06 -18.45
CA SER A 100 -16.53 -14.20 -19.42
C SER A 100 -17.42 -13.10 -20.03
N THR A 101 -18.74 -13.28 -19.99
CA THR A 101 -19.75 -12.28 -20.40
C THR A 101 -20.22 -11.43 -19.23
N ALA A 102 -20.03 -11.89 -17.99
CA ALA A 102 -20.31 -11.11 -16.79
C ALA A 102 -19.25 -10.01 -16.61
N ILE A 103 -19.64 -8.92 -15.97
CA ILE A 103 -18.73 -7.82 -15.63
C ILE A 103 -17.60 -8.39 -14.77
N GLU A 104 -16.41 -8.51 -15.33
CA GLU A 104 -15.22 -8.85 -14.54
C GLU A 104 -15.07 -7.82 -13.42
N MET A 105 -15.21 -8.28 -12.18
CA MET A 105 -15.05 -7.42 -10.99
C MET A 105 -13.57 -7.12 -10.81
N ASN A 106 -13.07 -6.18 -11.59
CA ASN A 106 -11.72 -5.66 -11.44
C ASN A 106 -11.69 -4.52 -10.39
N VAL A 107 -10.49 -4.17 -9.92
CA VAL A 107 -10.30 -3.16 -8.87
C VAL A 107 -10.99 -1.82 -9.18
N PRO A 108 -10.88 -1.23 -10.39
CA PRO A 108 -11.57 0.01 -10.72
C PRO A 108 -13.08 -0.08 -10.59
N VAL A 109 -13.71 -1.15 -11.08
CA VAL A 109 -15.16 -1.35 -10.99
C VAL A 109 -15.62 -1.48 -9.55
N ALA A 110 -14.92 -2.27 -8.73
CA ALA A 110 -15.22 -2.41 -7.31
C ALA A 110 -15.10 -1.07 -6.57
N MET A 111 -14.10 -0.26 -6.89
CA MET A 111 -13.92 1.08 -6.31
C MET A 111 -15.05 2.04 -6.70
N VAL A 112 -15.48 2.03 -7.95
CA VAL A 112 -16.62 2.85 -8.43
C VAL A 112 -17.90 2.46 -7.72
N ILE A 113 -18.24 1.16 -7.65
CA ILE A 113 -19.42 0.66 -6.94
C ILE A 113 -19.37 1.10 -5.46
N SER A 114 -18.24 0.90 -4.81
CA SER A 114 -18.06 1.29 -3.40
C SER A 114 -18.22 2.78 -3.17
N THR A 115 -17.79 3.61 -4.13
CA THR A 115 -17.99 5.06 -4.09
C THR A 115 -19.48 5.40 -4.16
N PHE A 116 -20.24 4.76 -5.04
CA PHE A 116 -21.69 4.95 -5.10
C PHE A 116 -22.38 4.54 -3.81
N VAL A 117 -21.99 3.41 -3.22
CA VAL A 117 -22.49 2.97 -1.92
C VAL A 117 -22.21 4.03 -0.85
N ALA A 118 -20.98 4.56 -0.79
CA ALA A 118 -20.62 5.62 0.16
C ALA A 118 -21.48 6.88 -0.03
N ILE A 119 -21.74 7.29 -1.27
CA ILE A 119 -22.61 8.43 -1.60
C ILE A 119 -24.04 8.20 -1.10
N ILE A 120 -24.58 7.00 -1.28
CA ILE A 120 -25.91 6.65 -0.79
C ILE A 120 -25.98 6.73 0.75
N PHE A 121 -24.96 6.21 1.44
CA PHE A 121 -24.87 6.32 2.89
C PHE A 121 -24.82 7.78 3.36
N GLU A 122 -24.07 8.63 2.65
CA GLU A 122 -23.96 10.05 2.99
C GLU A 122 -25.28 10.79 2.70
N MET A 123 -25.99 10.43 1.65
CA MET A 123 -27.31 10.98 1.33
C MET A 123 -28.36 10.64 2.41
N ILE A 124 -28.34 9.41 2.91
CA ILE A 124 -29.21 8.98 4.01
C ILE A 124 -28.87 9.75 5.31
N ARG A 125 -27.58 10.00 5.54
CA ARG A 125 -27.08 10.70 6.74
C ARG A 125 -27.51 12.16 6.79
N TYR A 126 -27.24 12.91 5.73
CA TYR A 126 -27.52 14.36 5.71
C TYR A 126 -28.99 14.68 5.48
N LYS A 127 -29.75 13.79 4.84
CA LYS A 127 -31.15 14.03 4.42
C LYS A 127 -31.31 15.35 3.63
N SER A 128 -30.23 15.85 3.05
CA SER A 128 -30.14 17.08 2.29
C SER A 128 -29.28 16.84 1.07
N ILE A 129 -29.83 17.08 -0.12
CA ILE A 129 -29.14 16.91 -1.39
C ILE A 129 -27.96 17.88 -1.49
N VAL A 130 -28.13 19.11 -1.01
CA VAL A 130 -27.10 20.16 -1.10
C VAL A 130 -25.86 19.80 -0.26
N GLU A 131 -26.06 19.32 0.97
CA GLU A 131 -24.95 18.91 1.84
C GLU A 131 -24.23 17.65 1.30
N THR A 132 -24.97 16.70 0.74
CA THR A 132 -24.42 15.54 0.07
C THR A 132 -23.59 15.94 -1.16
N LEU A 133 -24.09 16.85 -1.99
CA LEU A 133 -23.34 17.36 -3.15
C LEU A 133 -22.05 18.08 -2.73
N ASN A 134 -22.06 18.82 -1.64
CA ASN A 134 -20.85 19.45 -1.10
C ASN A 134 -19.82 18.41 -0.62
N SER A 135 -20.26 17.34 0.04
CA SER A 135 -19.39 16.22 0.43
C SER A 135 -18.80 15.50 -0.78
N ILE A 136 -19.59 15.28 -1.81
CA ILE A 136 -19.13 14.70 -3.09
C ILE A 136 -18.10 15.62 -3.75
N MET A 137 -18.31 16.95 -3.73
CA MET A 137 -17.35 17.90 -4.29
C MET A 137 -15.99 17.85 -3.58
N ILE A 138 -15.98 17.69 -2.26
CA ILE A 138 -14.75 17.52 -1.48
C ILE A 138 -14.03 16.22 -1.91
N PHE A 139 -14.78 15.13 -2.08
CA PHE A 139 -14.24 13.85 -2.58
C PHE A 139 -13.59 14.01 -3.96
N PHE A 140 -14.28 14.63 -4.93
CA PHE A 140 -13.72 14.84 -6.27
C PHE A 140 -12.50 15.78 -6.28
N LYS A 141 -12.48 16.81 -5.43
CA LYS A 141 -11.28 17.65 -5.24
C LYS A 141 -10.09 16.87 -4.71
N GLY A 142 -10.32 16.02 -3.69
CA GLY A 142 -9.29 15.14 -3.15
C GLY A 142 -8.78 14.13 -4.18
N MET A 143 -9.69 13.51 -4.93
CA MET A 143 -9.37 12.59 -6.01
C MET A 143 -8.57 13.27 -7.12
N GLY A 144 -8.98 14.48 -7.53
CA GLY A 144 -8.25 15.26 -8.54
C GLY A 144 -6.82 15.60 -8.10
N HIS A 145 -6.63 15.97 -6.86
CA HIS A 145 -5.29 16.24 -6.30
C HIS A 145 -4.41 14.98 -6.31
N LEU A 146 -4.94 13.85 -5.83
CA LEU A 146 -4.22 12.56 -5.84
C LEU A 146 -3.95 12.07 -7.26
N PHE A 147 -4.90 12.28 -8.19
CA PHE A 147 -4.73 11.93 -9.60
C PHE A 147 -3.54 12.67 -10.21
N VAL A 148 -3.47 13.99 -10.04
CA VAL A 148 -2.34 14.78 -10.56
C VAL A 148 -1.02 14.28 -10.01
N ILE A 149 -0.90 14.08 -8.71
CA ILE A 149 0.35 13.60 -8.09
C ILE A 149 0.72 12.20 -8.60
N THR A 150 -0.23 11.27 -8.58
CA THR A 150 0.04 9.86 -8.92
C THR A 150 0.34 9.68 -10.40
N VAL A 151 -0.45 10.30 -11.28
CA VAL A 151 -0.26 10.20 -12.73
C VAL A 151 1.04 10.87 -13.15
N SER A 152 1.36 12.03 -12.57
CA SER A 152 2.65 12.71 -12.86
C SER A 152 3.83 11.83 -12.47
N LEU A 153 3.79 11.17 -11.30
CA LEU A 153 4.84 10.24 -10.88
C LEU A 153 4.98 9.05 -11.83
N ILE A 154 3.86 8.46 -12.26
CA ILE A 154 3.88 7.33 -13.20
C ILE A 154 4.46 7.76 -14.54
N VAL A 155 4.00 8.88 -15.10
CA VAL A 155 4.47 9.40 -16.40
C VAL A 155 5.97 9.73 -16.33
N CYS A 156 6.39 10.48 -15.32
CA CYS A 156 7.82 10.80 -15.13
C CYS A 156 8.66 9.52 -14.95
N GLY A 157 8.17 8.55 -14.19
CA GLY A 157 8.83 7.26 -14.03
C GLY A 157 8.96 6.49 -15.33
N GLN A 158 7.92 6.46 -16.18
CA GLN A 158 7.97 5.82 -17.49
C GLN A 158 8.95 6.51 -18.45
N VAL A 159 8.95 7.85 -18.48
CA VAL A 159 9.90 8.60 -19.30
C VAL A 159 11.34 8.35 -18.84
N PHE A 160 11.59 8.38 -17.55
CA PHE A 160 12.90 8.05 -16.96
C PHE A 160 13.34 6.62 -17.30
N ALA A 161 12.46 5.64 -17.12
CA ALA A 161 12.71 4.25 -17.45
C ALA A 161 13.01 4.04 -18.95
N SER A 162 12.23 4.69 -19.82
CA SER A 162 12.46 4.64 -21.27
C SER A 162 13.83 5.25 -21.65
N GLY A 163 14.22 6.34 -20.99
CA GLY A 163 15.55 6.94 -21.14
C GLY A 163 16.65 5.96 -20.73
N LEU A 164 16.55 5.31 -19.58
CA LEU A 164 17.51 4.33 -19.10
C LEU A 164 17.62 3.10 -20.02
N LEU A 165 16.49 2.61 -20.55
CA LEU A 165 16.48 1.53 -21.52
C LEU A 165 17.18 1.94 -22.82
N SER A 166 16.91 3.15 -23.32
CA SER A 166 17.51 3.66 -24.57
C SER A 166 19.02 3.85 -24.48
N VAL A 167 19.54 4.16 -23.30
CA VAL A 167 21.00 4.28 -23.04
C VAL A 167 21.66 2.92 -22.80
N GLY A 168 20.90 1.82 -22.76
CA GLY A 168 21.44 0.47 -22.50
C GLY A 168 21.82 0.23 -21.03
N PHE A 169 21.30 1.03 -20.11
CA PHE A 169 21.61 0.92 -18.67
C PHE A 169 21.23 -0.47 -18.13
N VAL A 170 20.07 -0.98 -18.53
CA VAL A 170 19.57 -2.29 -18.04
C VAL A 170 20.48 -3.41 -18.53
N ASP A 171 20.90 -3.40 -19.81
CA ASP A 171 21.77 -4.40 -20.37
C ASP A 171 23.14 -4.39 -19.69
N THR A 172 23.72 -3.21 -19.48
CA THR A 172 24.98 -3.04 -18.74
C THR A 172 24.88 -3.55 -17.30
N LEU A 173 23.76 -3.27 -16.62
CA LEU A 173 23.50 -3.75 -15.25
C LEU A 173 23.43 -5.29 -15.22
N ILE A 174 22.75 -5.89 -16.19
CA ILE A 174 22.59 -7.34 -16.32
C ILE A 174 23.92 -8.00 -16.58
N GLU A 175 24.73 -7.48 -17.52
CA GLU A 175 26.07 -7.98 -17.81
C GLU A 175 26.99 -7.89 -16.58
N PHE A 176 26.97 -6.77 -15.88
CA PHE A 176 27.71 -6.60 -14.63
C PHE A 176 27.33 -7.67 -13.60
N CYS A 177 26.03 -7.90 -13.40
CA CYS A 177 25.54 -8.89 -12.46
C CYS A 177 25.91 -10.32 -12.86
N LYS A 178 25.83 -10.66 -14.14
CA LYS A 178 26.26 -11.98 -14.69
C LYS A 178 27.75 -12.20 -14.51
N ASN A 179 28.58 -11.20 -14.85
CA ASN A 179 30.04 -11.28 -14.73
C ASN A 179 30.49 -11.36 -13.26
N ALA A 180 29.73 -10.75 -12.34
CA ALA A 180 29.97 -10.84 -10.91
C ALA A 180 29.45 -12.14 -10.27
N GLY A 181 28.79 -13.02 -11.05
CA GLY A 181 28.18 -14.26 -10.54
C GLY A 181 26.96 -14.04 -9.67
N PHE A 182 26.32 -12.88 -9.76
CA PHE A 182 25.13 -12.57 -8.98
C PHE A 182 23.90 -13.27 -9.56
N GLY A 183 23.24 -14.09 -8.74
CA GLY A 183 21.94 -14.67 -9.05
C GLY A 183 20.79 -13.65 -8.93
N VAL A 184 19.60 -14.08 -9.37
CA VAL A 184 18.37 -13.26 -9.35
C VAL A 184 18.09 -12.64 -7.97
N LEU A 185 18.28 -13.42 -6.91
CA LEU A 185 18.06 -12.96 -5.52
C LEU A 185 18.94 -11.76 -5.17
N ALA A 186 20.23 -11.79 -5.56
CA ALA A 186 21.15 -10.69 -5.26
C ALA A 186 20.71 -9.39 -5.94
N ILE A 187 20.15 -9.47 -7.14
CA ILE A 187 19.63 -8.32 -7.87
C ILE A 187 18.37 -7.78 -7.21
N ILE A 188 17.45 -8.66 -6.81
CA ILE A 188 16.24 -8.25 -6.06
C ILE A 188 16.65 -7.53 -4.78
N ILE A 189 17.62 -8.05 -4.04
CA ILE A 189 18.11 -7.42 -2.80
C ILE A 189 18.76 -6.08 -3.09
N ALA A 190 19.64 -5.99 -4.10
CA ALA A 190 20.32 -4.75 -4.45
C ALA A 190 19.34 -3.65 -4.85
N VAL A 191 18.39 -3.95 -5.73
CA VAL A 191 17.35 -3.01 -6.17
C VAL A 191 16.43 -2.64 -5.01
N SER A 192 16.06 -3.60 -4.17
CA SER A 192 15.24 -3.36 -2.97
C SER A 192 15.90 -2.41 -1.99
N ILE A 193 17.19 -2.60 -1.70
CA ILE A 193 17.96 -1.72 -0.82
C ILE A 193 18.09 -0.32 -1.44
N LEU A 194 18.43 -0.24 -2.72
CA LEU A 194 18.53 1.03 -3.43
C LEU A 194 17.23 1.83 -3.32
N LEU A 195 16.11 1.18 -3.63
CA LEU A 195 14.80 1.85 -3.60
C LEU A 195 14.32 2.15 -2.19
N ALA A 196 14.68 1.33 -1.20
CA ALA A 196 14.41 1.64 0.22
C ALA A 196 15.17 2.89 0.67
N VAL A 197 16.44 3.04 0.25
CA VAL A 197 17.24 4.26 0.52
C VAL A 197 16.63 5.47 -0.20
N CYS A 198 16.22 5.34 -1.46
CA CYS A 198 15.52 6.40 -2.17
C CYS A 198 14.20 6.79 -1.46
N ALA A 199 13.42 5.81 -1.02
CA ALA A 199 12.17 6.04 -0.30
C ALA A 199 12.40 6.74 1.06
N PHE A 200 13.49 6.39 1.75
CA PHE A 200 13.94 7.05 2.97
C PHE A 200 14.28 8.52 2.71
N LEU A 201 15.10 8.80 1.69
CA LEU A 201 15.53 10.15 1.35
C LEU A 201 14.39 11.04 0.85
N MET A 202 13.42 10.47 0.10
CA MET A 202 12.28 11.20 -0.43
C MET A 202 11.09 11.28 0.54
N GLY A 203 11.06 10.47 1.59
CA GLY A 203 9.90 10.31 2.47
C GLY A 203 8.68 9.67 1.80
N SER A 204 8.84 9.12 0.58
CA SER A 204 7.77 8.56 -0.21
C SER A 204 8.16 7.24 -0.86
N GLY A 205 7.54 6.13 -0.41
CA GLY A 205 7.74 4.82 -1.02
C GLY A 205 7.17 4.74 -2.45
N ASN A 206 6.04 5.38 -2.70
CA ASN A 206 5.43 5.39 -4.03
C ASN A 206 6.29 6.11 -5.06
N ALA A 207 6.88 7.26 -4.71
CA ALA A 207 7.76 8.00 -5.61
C ALA A 207 8.99 7.17 -5.98
N ALA A 208 9.65 6.53 -5.01
CA ALA A 208 10.77 5.65 -5.25
C ALA A 208 10.37 4.46 -6.12
N PHE A 209 9.28 3.80 -5.80
CA PHE A 209 8.81 2.62 -6.51
C PHE A 209 8.45 2.94 -7.97
N PHE A 210 7.59 3.91 -8.23
CA PHE A 210 7.12 4.23 -9.58
C PHE A 210 8.23 4.76 -10.50
N SER A 211 9.31 5.30 -9.94
CA SER A 211 10.47 5.70 -10.76
C SER A 211 11.20 4.52 -11.38
N PHE A 212 11.18 3.33 -10.76
CA PHE A 212 11.92 2.16 -11.20
C PHE A 212 11.02 0.98 -11.62
N ALA A 213 9.77 0.95 -11.19
CA ALA A 213 8.84 -0.14 -11.51
C ALA A 213 8.75 -0.49 -13.01
N PRO A 214 8.78 0.47 -13.96
CA PRO A 214 8.74 0.18 -15.39
C PRO A 214 9.98 -0.59 -15.92
N LEU A 215 11.11 -0.58 -15.20
CA LEU A 215 12.33 -1.32 -15.57
C LEU A 215 12.28 -2.78 -15.15
N ILE A 216 11.53 -3.11 -14.09
CA ILE A 216 11.52 -4.44 -13.49
C ILE A 216 11.08 -5.54 -14.46
N PRO A 217 10.05 -5.37 -15.33
CA PRO A 217 9.65 -6.40 -16.28
C PRO A 217 10.78 -6.82 -17.24
N ASN A 218 11.58 -5.85 -17.70
CA ASN A 218 12.71 -6.13 -18.59
C ASN A 218 13.81 -6.92 -17.85
N ILE A 219 14.12 -6.52 -16.62
CA ILE A 219 15.10 -7.22 -15.78
C ILE A 219 14.61 -8.66 -15.50
N ALA A 220 13.35 -8.82 -15.07
CA ALA A 220 12.76 -10.12 -14.77
C ALA A 220 12.83 -11.07 -15.99
N LYS A 221 12.49 -10.57 -17.18
CA LYS A 221 12.54 -11.32 -18.42
C LYS A 221 13.96 -11.83 -18.74
N HIS A 222 14.98 -11.01 -18.51
CA HIS A 222 16.38 -11.41 -18.74
C HIS A 222 16.87 -12.53 -17.81
N PHE A 223 16.30 -12.60 -16.60
CA PHE A 223 16.63 -13.64 -15.62
C PHE A 223 15.67 -14.84 -15.66
N GLY A 224 14.68 -14.83 -16.57
CA GLY A 224 13.72 -15.91 -16.73
C GLY A 224 12.77 -16.10 -15.53
N VAL A 225 12.55 -15.05 -14.76
CA VAL A 225 11.63 -15.06 -13.59
C VAL A 225 10.35 -14.27 -13.88
N GLU A 226 9.30 -14.62 -13.18
CA GLU A 226 8.06 -13.84 -13.28
C GLU A 226 8.25 -12.43 -12.73
N THR A 227 7.78 -11.42 -13.46
CA THR A 227 7.87 -10.00 -13.06
C THR A 227 7.37 -9.76 -11.65
N ILE A 228 6.34 -10.46 -11.26
CA ILE A 228 5.69 -10.27 -9.98
C ILE A 228 6.56 -10.74 -8.80
N THR A 229 7.38 -11.78 -9.01
CA THR A 229 8.33 -12.29 -8.01
C THR A 229 9.42 -11.26 -7.68
N MET A 230 9.73 -10.37 -8.62
CA MET A 230 10.65 -9.25 -8.40
C MET A 230 9.92 -8.01 -7.86
N ILE A 231 8.75 -7.67 -8.43
CA ILE A 231 8.03 -6.43 -8.11
C ILE A 231 7.52 -6.41 -6.66
N ALA A 232 6.98 -7.52 -6.17
CA ALA A 232 6.35 -7.57 -4.85
C ALA A 232 7.33 -7.30 -3.69
N PRO A 233 8.48 -7.98 -3.58
CA PRO A 233 9.43 -7.70 -2.49
C PRO A 233 10.05 -6.31 -2.59
N ILE A 234 10.28 -5.80 -3.80
CA ILE A 234 10.80 -4.45 -4.03
C ILE A 234 9.81 -3.40 -3.55
N GLN A 235 8.52 -3.55 -3.88
CA GLN A 235 7.45 -2.65 -3.44
C GLN A 235 7.32 -2.63 -1.91
N ILE A 236 7.35 -3.78 -1.27
CA ILE A 236 7.28 -3.90 0.20
C ILE A 236 8.47 -3.19 0.83
N MET A 237 9.67 -3.35 0.27
CA MET A 237 10.88 -2.74 0.79
C MET A 237 10.86 -1.20 0.69
N THR A 238 10.30 -0.63 -0.38
CA THR A 238 10.12 0.84 -0.48
C THR A 238 9.16 1.36 0.60
N GLY A 239 8.16 0.58 0.97
CA GLY A 239 7.26 0.87 2.10
C GLY A 239 8.03 0.94 3.43
N PHE A 240 8.97 0.03 3.67
CA PHE A 240 9.81 0.06 4.87
C PHE A 240 10.73 1.28 4.90
N GLY A 241 11.37 1.62 3.77
CA GLY A 241 12.19 2.81 3.65
C GLY A 241 11.43 4.09 4.03
N ARG A 242 10.19 4.23 3.55
CA ARG A 242 9.31 5.35 3.92
C ARG A 242 8.99 5.38 5.42
N CYS A 243 8.73 4.23 6.04
CA CYS A 243 8.37 4.14 7.46
C CYS A 243 9.49 4.53 8.42
N VAL A 244 10.74 4.58 7.96
CA VAL A 244 11.89 5.05 8.74
C VAL A 244 12.37 6.44 8.33
N SER A 245 11.70 7.10 7.39
CA SER A 245 12.06 8.44 6.93
C SER A 245 11.54 9.53 7.85
N PRO A 246 12.42 10.40 8.40
CA PRO A 246 11.98 11.49 9.29
C PRO A 246 11.18 12.58 8.58
N ILE A 247 11.22 12.63 7.25
CA ILE A 247 10.48 13.59 6.42
C ILE A 247 9.18 12.99 5.85
N ALA A 248 8.89 11.72 6.13
CA ALA A 248 7.64 11.11 5.67
C ALA A 248 6.43 11.80 6.32
N PRO A 249 5.37 12.14 5.53
CA PRO A 249 4.21 12.86 6.05
C PRO A 249 3.54 12.17 7.26
N ALA A 250 3.50 10.83 7.27
CA ALA A 250 2.95 10.07 8.39
C ALA A 250 3.78 10.24 9.67
N ILE A 251 5.12 10.21 9.55
CA ILE A 251 6.04 10.41 10.69
C ILE A 251 5.92 11.84 11.21
N LEU A 252 5.86 12.84 10.32
CA LEU A 252 5.68 14.24 10.70
C LEU A 252 4.33 14.45 11.41
N ALA A 253 3.25 13.87 10.91
CA ALA A 253 1.94 13.96 11.55
C ALA A 253 1.93 13.33 12.95
N ILE A 254 2.47 12.11 13.08
CA ILE A 254 2.56 11.42 14.38
C ILE A 254 3.43 12.21 15.36
N SER A 255 4.58 12.73 14.91
CA SER A 255 5.48 13.51 15.76
C SER A 255 4.85 14.81 16.24
N ALA A 256 4.06 15.47 15.39
CA ALA A 256 3.31 16.69 15.76
C ALA A 256 2.23 16.39 16.80
N ILE A 257 1.45 15.32 16.63
CA ILE A 257 0.41 14.92 17.59
C ILE A 257 1.03 14.50 18.93
N ALA A 258 2.10 13.70 18.89
CA ALA A 258 2.78 13.20 20.09
C ALA A 258 3.72 14.23 20.73
N LYS A 259 3.89 15.41 20.12
CA LYS A 259 4.82 16.48 20.56
C LYS A 259 6.25 15.99 20.78
N VAL A 260 6.70 15.08 19.93
CA VAL A 260 8.06 14.52 19.92
C VAL A 260 8.79 14.84 18.61
N SER A 261 10.09 14.73 18.59
CA SER A 261 10.83 14.91 17.33
C SER A 261 10.56 13.77 16.35
N PRO A 262 10.54 14.02 15.02
CA PRO A 262 10.40 12.96 14.00
C PRO A 262 11.45 11.86 14.15
N PHE A 263 12.67 12.21 14.56
CA PHE A 263 13.74 11.24 14.82
C PHE A 263 13.44 10.30 16.00
N ALA A 264 12.71 10.75 17.01
CA ALA A 264 12.28 9.91 18.13
C ALA A 264 11.30 8.82 17.66
N VAL A 265 10.40 9.17 16.73
CA VAL A 265 9.48 8.22 16.10
C VAL A 265 10.26 7.23 15.21
N VAL A 266 11.14 7.73 14.35
CA VAL A 266 11.98 6.90 13.46
C VAL A 266 12.81 5.90 14.25
N LYS A 267 13.41 6.31 15.37
CA LYS A 267 14.19 5.41 16.23
C LYS A 267 13.39 4.20 16.72
N ARG A 268 12.10 4.38 16.97
CA ARG A 268 11.19 3.30 17.39
C ARG A 268 10.74 2.42 16.21
N THR A 269 10.62 2.98 15.01
CA THR A 269 10.20 2.25 13.81
C THR A 269 11.36 1.55 13.09
N ALA A 270 12.58 2.04 13.22
CA ALA A 270 13.75 1.54 12.49
C ALA A 270 14.02 0.04 12.73
N ILE A 271 14.01 -0.40 13.98
CA ILE A 271 14.30 -1.80 14.33
C ILE A 271 13.21 -2.74 13.79
N PRO A 272 11.90 -2.49 14.01
CA PRO A 272 10.84 -3.29 13.40
C PRO A 272 10.90 -3.35 11.87
N MET A 273 11.22 -2.24 11.21
CA MET A 273 11.34 -2.20 9.75
C MET A 273 12.57 -2.97 9.25
N LEU A 274 13.66 -2.97 10.00
CA LEU A 274 14.84 -3.79 9.68
C LEU A 274 14.51 -5.28 9.80
N VAL A 275 13.80 -5.69 10.84
CA VAL A 275 13.29 -7.07 10.98
C VAL A 275 12.37 -7.42 9.81
N ALA A 276 11.47 -6.51 9.43
CA ALA A 276 10.58 -6.68 8.27
C ALA A 276 11.37 -6.88 6.97
N ALA A 277 12.43 -6.09 6.77
CA ALA A 277 13.29 -6.19 5.59
C ALA A 277 13.99 -7.56 5.51
N ILE A 278 14.51 -8.04 6.64
CA ILE A 278 15.16 -9.37 6.70
C ILE A 278 14.14 -10.47 6.37
N VAL A 279 12.96 -10.43 7.01
CA VAL A 279 11.91 -11.43 6.75
C VAL A 279 11.44 -11.36 5.28
N ASN A 280 11.30 -10.15 4.70
CA ASN A 280 10.95 -9.98 3.30
C ASN A 280 11.98 -10.66 2.37
N ILE A 281 13.27 -10.50 2.64
CA ILE A 281 14.34 -11.15 1.87
C ILE A 281 14.27 -12.68 2.01
N ILE A 282 14.07 -13.20 3.23
CA ILE A 282 13.94 -14.63 3.49
C ILE A 282 12.73 -15.21 2.73
N MET A 283 11.58 -14.54 2.81
CA MET A 283 10.38 -14.98 2.09
C MET A 283 10.58 -14.92 0.57
N THR A 284 11.26 -13.90 0.07
CA THR A 284 11.62 -13.82 -1.35
C THR A 284 12.49 -14.99 -1.77
N TYR A 285 13.46 -15.40 -0.95
CA TYR A 285 14.32 -16.57 -1.24
C TYR A 285 13.53 -17.89 -1.27
N ILE A 286 12.55 -18.04 -0.39
CA ILE A 286 11.71 -19.26 -0.32
C ILE A 286 10.78 -19.40 -1.54
N TYR A 287 10.33 -18.26 -2.09
CA TYR A 287 9.35 -18.25 -3.19
C TYR A 287 9.96 -17.92 -4.56
N LEU A 288 11.28 -17.69 -4.64
CA LEU A 288 12.03 -17.53 -5.89
C LEU A 288 12.39 -18.88 -6.50
#